data_c0c975ac07d0b20b01cdde8a85082b44
#
_entry.id   c0c975ac07d0b20b01cdde8a85082b44
#
_cell.length_a   1.000
_cell.length_b   1.000
_cell.length_c   1.000
_cell.angle_alpha   90.00
_cell.angle_beta   90.00
_cell.angle_gamma   90.00
#
_symmetry.space_group_name_H-M   'P 1'
#
loop_
_entity.id
_entity.type
_entity.pdbx_description
1 polymer ?
#
loop_
_entity_poly.entity_id
_entity_poly.type
_entity_poly.pdbx_seq_one_letter_code
_entity_poly.pdbx_strand_id
1 'polypeptide(L)'
;GSNATAVWAAKLGMNLQSSTLKDDETGEPFHIQQAKQIRAYRQAWAEAGHTRQPRVSVSRSIFALMDDRDRMYFGSSRNESDSVGYLDEKTRAIFGRSYAAEPDKLIEQLKKDEAIAEADTLLLTVPNQLGVEYNAHVIESILKHVAPEMGWRDRNA
;
A
#
# COMPACT_ATOMS: atom_id res chain seq x y z
N GLY A 1 -2.35 -7.91 -11.04
CA GLY A 1 -1.16 -7.98 -10.22
C GLY A 1 0.17 -8.08 -10.98
N SER A 2 0.18 -8.43 -12.29
CA SER A 2 1.43 -8.65 -13.03
C SER A 2 2.10 -7.36 -13.51
N ASN A 3 3.41 -7.42 -13.74
CA ASN A 3 4.16 -6.30 -14.36
C ASN A 3 3.68 -6.04 -15.80
N ALA A 4 3.32 -7.08 -16.55
CA ALA A 4 2.78 -6.95 -17.90
C ALA A 4 1.51 -6.09 -17.95
N THR A 5 0.60 -6.26 -16.99
CA THR A 5 -0.63 -5.45 -16.90
C THR A 5 -0.31 -3.98 -16.63
N ALA A 6 0.68 -3.68 -15.80
CA ALA A 6 1.10 -2.30 -15.52
C ALA A 6 1.70 -1.62 -16.76
N VAL A 7 2.57 -2.32 -17.50
CA VAL A 7 3.13 -1.85 -18.76
C VAL A 7 2.04 -1.63 -19.81
N TRP A 8 1.08 -2.54 -19.91
CA TRP A 8 -0.06 -2.40 -20.82
C TRP A 8 -0.92 -1.18 -20.47
N ALA A 9 -1.23 -0.96 -19.19
CA ALA A 9 -1.97 0.21 -18.72
C ALA A 9 -1.24 1.52 -19.08
N ALA A 10 0.09 1.55 -18.92
CA ALA A 10 0.92 2.70 -19.29
C ALA A 10 0.83 3.01 -20.78
N LYS A 11 0.97 2.01 -21.64
CA LYS A 11 0.86 2.18 -23.11
C LYS A 11 -0.49 2.74 -23.54
N LEU A 12 -1.56 2.38 -22.84
CA LEU A 12 -2.92 2.91 -23.09
C LEU A 12 -3.17 4.29 -22.46
N GLY A 13 -2.22 4.87 -21.76
CA GLY A 13 -2.40 6.16 -21.09
C GLY A 13 -3.33 6.10 -19.88
N MET A 14 -3.47 4.94 -19.21
CA MET A 14 -4.29 4.77 -18.02
C MET A 14 -3.47 4.96 -16.74
N ASN A 15 -4.04 5.54 -15.69
CA ASN A 15 -3.42 5.57 -14.37
C ASN A 15 -3.36 4.15 -13.79
N LEU A 16 -2.41 3.92 -12.88
CA LEU A 16 -2.21 2.63 -12.24
C LEU A 16 -2.73 2.64 -10.81
N GLN A 17 -3.65 1.73 -10.51
CA GLN A 17 -3.90 1.27 -9.15
C GLN A 17 -3.17 -0.06 -8.98
N SER A 18 -2.03 -0.06 -8.27
CA SER A 18 -1.31 -1.29 -8.01
C SER A 18 -2.07 -2.15 -7.00
N SER A 19 -2.19 -3.44 -7.31
CA SER A 19 -2.98 -4.41 -6.54
C SER A 19 -2.41 -4.60 -5.12
N THR A 20 -3.25 -5.05 -4.20
CA THR A 20 -2.88 -5.51 -2.85
C THR A 20 -2.23 -6.89 -2.84
N LEU A 21 -2.17 -7.53 -3.98
CA LEU A 21 -1.46 -8.80 -4.21
C LEU A 21 -0.71 -8.78 -5.54
N LYS A 22 0.33 -9.57 -5.64
CA LYS A 22 1.09 -9.80 -6.88
C LYS A 22 1.36 -11.28 -7.09
N ASP A 23 1.58 -11.65 -8.35
CA ASP A 23 2.22 -12.92 -8.67
C ASP A 23 3.62 -12.90 -8.03
N ASP A 24 3.93 -13.91 -7.21
CA ASP A 24 5.22 -13.98 -6.52
C ASP A 24 6.28 -14.60 -7.44
N GLU A 25 6.88 -13.76 -8.26
CA GLU A 25 7.88 -14.17 -9.24
C GLU A 25 9.30 -14.26 -8.67
N THR A 26 9.59 -13.56 -7.57
CA THR A 26 10.98 -13.35 -7.12
C THR A 26 11.27 -13.77 -5.68
N GLY A 27 10.25 -13.99 -4.84
CA GLY A 27 10.40 -14.24 -3.41
C GLY A 27 10.84 -13.01 -2.60
N GLU A 28 10.94 -11.84 -3.22
CA GLU A 28 11.24 -10.58 -2.53
C GLU A 28 10.01 -10.08 -1.75
N PRO A 29 10.18 -9.19 -0.74
CA PRO A 29 9.07 -8.57 -0.05
C PRO A 29 8.07 -7.89 -1.00
N PHE A 30 6.80 -7.94 -0.66
CA PHE A 30 5.72 -7.40 -1.48
C PHE A 30 5.95 -5.95 -1.91
N HIS A 31 6.35 -5.08 -0.97
CA HIS A 31 6.55 -3.66 -1.28
C HIS A 31 7.69 -3.41 -2.29
N ILE A 32 8.70 -4.28 -2.32
CA ILE A 32 9.80 -4.20 -3.29
C ILE A 32 9.31 -4.64 -4.67
N GLN A 33 8.59 -5.76 -4.75
CA GLN A 33 8.00 -6.23 -6.01
C GLN A 33 7.00 -5.21 -6.57
N GLN A 34 6.22 -4.57 -5.70
CA GLN A 34 5.26 -3.54 -6.09
C GLN A 34 5.97 -2.26 -6.57
N ALA A 35 7.03 -1.81 -5.90
CA ALA A 35 7.84 -0.67 -6.34
C ALA A 35 8.47 -0.92 -7.72
N LYS A 36 8.99 -2.12 -7.98
CA LYS A 36 9.48 -2.52 -9.31
C LYS A 36 8.39 -2.44 -10.38
N GLN A 37 7.16 -2.86 -10.06
CA GLN A 37 6.02 -2.72 -10.98
C GLN A 37 5.71 -1.25 -11.29
N ILE A 38 5.74 -0.38 -10.29
CA ILE A 38 5.51 1.05 -10.45
C ILE A 38 6.59 1.68 -11.35
N ARG A 39 7.85 1.32 -11.15
CA ARG A 39 8.98 1.80 -11.98
C ARG A 39 8.82 1.34 -13.43
N ALA A 40 8.47 0.07 -13.66
CA ALA A 40 8.21 -0.46 -15.01
C ALA A 40 7.03 0.24 -15.68
N TYR A 41 5.95 0.54 -14.95
CA TYR A 41 4.83 1.34 -15.43
C TYR A 41 5.29 2.74 -15.85
N ARG A 42 6.05 3.46 -15.01
CA ARG A 42 6.53 4.82 -15.32
C ARG A 42 7.46 4.86 -16.51
N GLN A 43 8.33 3.86 -16.65
CA GLN A 43 9.19 3.73 -17.82
C GLN A 43 8.37 3.54 -19.09
N ALA A 44 7.43 2.60 -19.11
CA ALA A 44 6.56 2.36 -20.26
C ALA A 44 5.67 3.57 -20.60
N TRP A 45 5.26 4.35 -19.60
CA TRP A 45 4.53 5.60 -19.79
C TRP A 45 5.39 6.64 -20.54
N ALA A 46 6.63 6.82 -20.12
CA ALA A 46 7.56 7.75 -20.76
C ALA A 46 7.86 7.33 -22.22
N GLU A 47 8.08 6.03 -22.45
CA GLU A 47 8.31 5.45 -23.77
C GLU A 47 7.10 5.61 -24.72
N ALA A 48 5.88 5.61 -24.18
CA ALA A 48 4.65 5.81 -24.94
C ALA A 48 4.41 7.27 -25.36
N GLY A 49 5.19 8.24 -24.85
CA GLY A 49 5.14 9.65 -25.25
C GLY A 49 3.90 10.41 -24.79
N HIS A 50 3.24 9.97 -23.73
CA HIS A 50 2.08 10.69 -23.18
C HIS A 50 2.49 12.04 -22.59
N THR A 51 1.68 13.07 -22.85
CA THR A 51 1.96 14.45 -22.41
C THR A 51 1.51 14.76 -20.97
N ARG A 52 0.49 14.04 -20.47
CA ARG A 52 0.04 14.21 -19.10
C ARG A 52 0.91 13.44 -18.10
N GLN A 53 0.92 13.86 -16.85
CA GLN A 53 1.58 13.10 -15.78
C GLN A 53 0.74 11.87 -15.39
N PRO A 54 1.35 10.69 -15.29
CA PRO A 54 0.67 9.50 -14.78
C PRO A 54 0.41 9.62 -13.28
N ARG A 55 -0.61 8.93 -12.80
CA ARG A 55 -0.87 8.80 -11.36
C ARG A 55 -0.88 7.35 -10.96
N VAL A 56 -0.13 7.05 -9.90
CA VAL A 56 -0.02 5.70 -9.32
C VAL A 56 -0.59 5.70 -7.91
N SER A 57 -1.43 4.74 -7.62
CA SER A 57 -1.99 4.51 -6.30
C SER A 57 -1.57 3.15 -5.76
N VAL A 58 -1.32 3.07 -4.46
CA VAL A 58 -1.15 1.83 -3.70
C VAL A 58 -2.14 1.78 -2.56
N SER A 59 -2.47 0.58 -2.10
CA SER A 59 -3.37 0.39 -0.96
C SER A 59 -2.64 -0.28 0.19
N ARG A 60 -2.92 0.14 1.43
CA ARG A 60 -2.38 -0.46 2.66
C ARG A 60 -3.45 -0.50 3.75
N SER A 61 -3.37 -1.55 4.56
CA SER A 61 -4.03 -1.62 5.86
C SER A 61 -3.06 -1.07 6.91
N ILE A 62 -3.38 0.09 7.48
CA ILE A 62 -2.52 0.81 8.42
C ILE A 62 -3.32 1.08 9.69
N PHE A 63 -2.78 0.69 10.85
CA PHE A 63 -3.42 0.82 12.15
C PHE A 63 -2.42 1.39 13.16
N ALA A 64 -2.63 2.62 13.59
CA ALA A 64 -1.88 3.22 14.70
C ALA A 64 -2.45 2.68 16.01
N LEU A 65 -1.64 1.98 16.80
CA LEU A 65 -2.05 1.38 18.06
C LEU A 65 -1.99 2.43 19.18
N MET A 66 -3.10 3.13 19.40
CA MET A 66 -3.21 4.22 20.37
C MET A 66 -3.64 3.73 21.75
N ASP A 67 -4.51 2.72 21.80
CA ASP A 67 -5.09 2.21 23.03
C ASP A 67 -5.14 0.68 23.09
N ASP A 68 -5.66 0.12 24.18
CA ASP A 68 -5.74 -1.34 24.37
C ASP A 68 -6.74 -1.99 23.42
N ARG A 69 -7.75 -1.27 22.95
CA ARG A 69 -8.72 -1.77 21.98
C ARG A 69 -8.05 -1.94 20.61
N ASP A 70 -7.21 -0.99 20.20
CA ASP A 70 -6.42 -1.10 18.98
C ASP A 70 -5.47 -2.29 19.04
N ARG A 71 -4.79 -2.47 20.19
CA ARG A 71 -3.89 -3.61 20.41
C ARG A 71 -4.64 -4.94 20.39
N MET A 72 -5.85 -5.00 20.94
CA MET A 72 -6.69 -6.19 20.91
C MET A 72 -7.10 -6.57 19.48
N TYR A 73 -7.46 -5.60 18.65
CA TYR A 73 -7.90 -5.86 17.26
C TYR A 73 -6.74 -6.10 16.30
N PHE A 74 -5.66 -5.35 16.40
CA PHE A 74 -4.61 -5.31 15.38
C PHE A 74 -3.21 -5.64 15.89
N GLY A 75 -2.99 -5.76 17.19
CA GLY A 75 -1.67 -6.01 17.80
C GLY A 75 -1.12 -7.42 17.62
N SER A 76 -1.75 -8.26 16.79
CA SER A 76 -1.27 -9.63 16.53
C SER A 76 -0.04 -9.62 15.63
N SER A 77 0.99 -10.38 15.98
CA SER A 77 2.22 -10.59 15.18
C SER A 77 1.98 -11.18 13.79
N ARG A 78 0.80 -11.74 13.52
CA ARG A 78 0.42 -12.24 12.19
C ARG A 78 0.40 -11.14 11.12
N ASN A 79 0.32 -9.87 11.52
CA ASN A 79 0.30 -8.74 10.60
C ASN A 79 1.71 -8.23 10.22
N GLU A 80 2.78 -8.78 10.82
CA GLU A 80 4.14 -8.25 10.66
C GLU A 80 4.86 -8.71 9.39
N SER A 81 4.32 -9.70 8.68
CA SER A 81 4.92 -10.25 7.44
C SER A 81 3.94 -10.32 6.30
N ASP A 82 4.48 -10.25 5.08
CA ASP A 82 3.71 -10.57 3.88
C ASP A 82 3.23 -12.03 3.94
N SER A 83 2.06 -12.30 3.40
CA SER A 83 1.53 -13.64 3.32
C SER A 83 1.66 -14.17 1.89
N VAL A 84 1.94 -15.46 1.77
CA VAL A 84 2.04 -16.14 0.48
C VAL A 84 0.92 -17.15 0.38
N GLY A 85 0.26 -17.20 -0.77
CA GLY A 85 -0.80 -18.12 -1.09
C GLY A 85 -0.79 -18.52 -2.55
N TYR A 86 -1.85 -19.18 -2.99
CA TYR A 86 -2.04 -19.57 -4.38
C TYR A 86 -3.38 -19.04 -4.88
N LEU A 87 -3.39 -18.44 -6.07
CA LEU A 87 -4.61 -17.99 -6.74
C LEU A 87 -5.30 -19.14 -7.47
N ASP A 88 -4.49 -20.09 -7.97
CA ASP A 88 -4.90 -21.34 -8.58
C ASP A 88 -3.80 -22.41 -8.33
N GLU A 89 -3.89 -23.57 -8.94
CA GLU A 89 -2.96 -24.69 -8.73
C GLU A 89 -1.50 -24.37 -9.09
N LYS A 90 -1.23 -23.32 -9.84
CA LYS A 90 0.10 -22.99 -10.39
C LYS A 90 0.56 -21.57 -10.06
N THR A 91 -0.35 -20.65 -9.78
CA THR A 91 -0.04 -19.24 -9.61
C THR A 91 0.15 -18.91 -8.12
N ARG A 92 1.41 -18.87 -7.71
CA ARG A 92 1.78 -18.37 -6.38
C ARG A 92 1.59 -16.86 -6.33
N ALA A 93 1.01 -16.38 -5.25
CA ALA A 93 0.78 -14.95 -5.03
C ALA A 93 1.32 -14.51 -3.67
N ILE A 94 1.86 -13.29 -3.64
CA ILE A 94 2.24 -12.61 -2.41
C ILE A 94 1.24 -11.49 -2.11
N PHE A 95 0.83 -11.41 -0.85
CA PHE A 95 -0.09 -10.43 -0.32
C PHE A 95 0.65 -9.51 0.63
N GLY A 96 0.50 -8.22 0.46
CA GLY A 96 1.13 -7.23 1.33
C GLY A 96 0.63 -7.32 2.77
N ARG A 97 1.55 -7.17 3.70
CA ARG A 97 1.27 -7.16 5.13
C ARG A 97 0.39 -5.98 5.53
N SER A 98 -0.28 -6.09 6.67
CA SER A 98 -0.83 -4.95 7.38
C SER A 98 0.25 -4.29 8.24
N TYR A 99 0.17 -2.98 8.39
CA TYR A 99 1.04 -2.20 9.27
C TYR A 99 0.25 -1.86 10.55
N ALA A 100 0.65 -2.43 11.67
CA ALA A 100 0.02 -2.18 12.95
C ALA A 100 1.08 -2.05 14.04
N ALA A 101 1.28 -0.83 14.54
CA ALA A 101 2.24 -0.53 15.59
C ALA A 101 1.89 0.79 16.27
N GLU A 102 2.56 1.10 17.36
CA GLU A 102 2.56 2.45 17.94
C GLU A 102 3.08 3.47 16.92
N PRO A 103 2.63 4.75 16.96
CA PRO A 103 2.87 5.72 15.88
C PRO A 103 4.32 5.83 15.43
N ASP A 104 5.27 5.95 16.35
CA ASP A 104 6.70 6.12 16.01
C ASP A 104 7.24 4.91 15.24
N LYS A 105 6.97 3.70 15.74
CA LYS A 105 7.36 2.46 15.08
C LYS A 105 6.66 2.28 13.74
N LEU A 106 5.39 2.67 13.67
CA LEU A 106 4.58 2.61 12.45
C LEU A 106 5.19 3.51 11.35
N ILE A 107 5.55 4.74 11.70
CA ILE A 107 6.21 5.70 10.80
C ILE A 107 7.52 5.14 10.28
N GLU A 108 8.36 4.55 11.15
CA GLU A 108 9.60 3.90 10.71
C GLU A 108 9.38 2.77 9.72
N GLN A 109 8.33 1.97 9.94
CA GLN A 109 7.98 0.88 9.03
C GLN A 109 7.48 1.39 7.68
N LEU A 110 6.61 2.41 7.69
CA LEU A 110 6.06 3.00 6.47
C LEU A 110 7.13 3.71 5.63
N LYS A 111 8.10 4.37 6.26
CA LYS A 111 9.24 4.98 5.56
C LYS A 111 10.14 3.96 4.83
N LYS A 112 10.09 2.68 5.21
CA LYS A 112 10.81 1.58 4.55
C LYS A 112 10.00 0.91 3.43
N ASP A 113 8.73 1.25 3.26
CA ASP A 113 7.89 0.71 2.19
C ASP A 113 8.19 1.45 0.88
N GLU A 114 8.98 0.81 -0.01
CA GLU A 114 9.37 1.41 -1.28
C GLU A 114 8.18 1.73 -2.19
N ALA A 115 7.12 0.94 -2.15
CA ALA A 115 5.95 1.19 -2.99
C ALA A 115 5.15 2.41 -2.53
N ILE A 116 5.08 2.69 -1.22
CA ILE A 116 4.51 3.93 -0.69
C ILE A 116 5.36 5.12 -1.14
N ALA A 117 6.69 5.02 -1.08
CA ALA A 117 7.59 6.08 -1.52
C ALA A 117 7.48 6.40 -3.02
N GLU A 118 7.18 5.41 -3.84
CA GLU A 118 6.99 5.54 -5.30
C GLU A 118 5.58 6.00 -5.70
N ALA A 119 4.59 5.90 -4.83
CA ALA A 119 3.20 6.18 -5.18
C ALA A 119 2.83 7.66 -5.04
N ASP A 120 1.89 8.11 -5.87
CA ASP A 120 1.30 9.46 -5.78
C ASP A 120 0.10 9.50 -4.83
N THR A 121 -0.50 8.34 -4.55
CA THR A 121 -1.69 8.22 -3.70
C THR A 121 -1.61 6.95 -2.86
N LEU A 122 -1.82 7.10 -1.56
CA LEU A 122 -2.03 6.00 -0.64
C LEU A 122 -3.52 5.87 -0.31
N LEU A 123 -4.09 4.70 -0.55
CA LEU A 123 -5.44 4.34 -0.16
C LEU A 123 -5.39 3.54 1.14
N LEU A 124 -6.13 3.99 2.14
CA LEU A 124 -6.26 3.28 3.41
C LEU A 124 -7.42 2.29 3.34
N THR A 125 -7.15 1.05 3.73
CA THR A 125 -8.18 0.04 3.92
C THR A 125 -8.64 0.07 5.37
N VAL A 126 -9.92 0.33 5.61
CA VAL A 126 -10.51 0.32 6.95
C VAL A 126 -11.43 -0.90 7.13
N PRO A 127 -11.46 -1.51 8.32
CA PRO A 127 -12.27 -2.70 8.57
C PRO A 127 -13.75 -2.33 8.73
N ASN A 128 -14.59 -2.77 7.78
CA ASN A 128 -16.01 -2.46 7.77
C ASN A 128 -16.82 -3.11 8.89
N GLN A 129 -16.27 -4.14 9.55
CA GLN A 129 -16.95 -4.89 10.62
C GLN A 129 -16.95 -4.16 11.98
N LEU A 130 -16.09 -3.17 12.17
CA LEU A 130 -15.90 -2.49 13.47
C LEU A 130 -16.77 -1.24 13.66
N GLY A 131 -17.61 -0.92 12.68
CA GLY A 131 -18.55 0.18 12.74
C GLY A 131 -17.93 1.56 12.44
N VAL A 132 -18.81 2.55 12.27
CA VAL A 132 -18.44 3.89 11.80
C VAL A 132 -17.55 4.63 12.81
N GLU A 133 -17.91 4.58 14.10
CA GLU A 133 -17.17 5.29 15.16
C GLU A 133 -15.73 4.78 15.28
N TYR A 134 -15.54 3.46 15.21
CA TYR A 134 -14.19 2.90 15.28
C TYR A 134 -13.38 3.20 14.02
N ASN A 135 -14.00 3.19 12.85
CA ASN A 135 -13.33 3.58 11.62
C ASN A 135 -12.93 5.07 11.62
N ALA A 136 -13.76 5.94 12.21
CA ALA A 136 -13.40 7.34 12.43
C ALA A 136 -12.17 7.47 13.34
N HIS A 137 -12.11 6.71 14.45
CA HIS A 137 -10.94 6.63 15.32
C HIS A 137 -9.68 6.19 14.59
N VAL A 138 -9.74 5.13 13.76
CA VAL A 138 -8.60 4.66 12.96
C VAL A 138 -8.10 5.75 12.01
N ILE A 139 -8.99 6.38 11.28
CA ILE A 139 -8.65 7.44 10.32
C ILE A 139 -8.05 8.65 11.05
N GLU A 140 -8.68 9.10 12.13
CA GLU A 140 -8.23 10.23 12.93
C GLU A 140 -6.85 9.98 13.53
N SER A 141 -6.59 8.78 14.06
CA SER A 141 -5.30 8.39 14.62
C SER A 141 -4.19 8.49 13.57
N ILE A 142 -4.45 8.02 12.35
CA ILE A 142 -3.48 8.13 11.25
C ILE A 142 -3.26 9.58 10.86
N LEU A 143 -4.32 10.37 10.69
CA LEU A 143 -4.22 11.76 10.26
C LEU A 143 -3.50 12.65 11.29
N LYS A 144 -3.70 12.39 12.58
CA LYS A 144 -3.08 13.19 13.66
C LYS A 144 -1.64 12.79 13.97
N HIS A 145 -1.35 11.48 13.97
CA HIS A 145 -0.11 10.96 14.55
C HIS A 145 0.86 10.37 13.52
N VAL A 146 0.41 10.05 12.31
CA VAL A 146 1.24 9.42 11.28
C VAL A 146 1.44 10.33 10.06
N ALA A 147 0.35 10.88 9.54
CA ALA A 147 0.37 11.63 8.29
C ALA A 147 1.32 12.84 8.30
N PRO A 148 1.42 13.66 9.36
CA PRO A 148 2.35 14.80 9.40
C PRO A 148 3.80 14.36 9.25
N GLU A 149 4.20 13.30 9.95
CA GLU A 149 5.58 12.76 9.94
C GLU A 149 5.96 12.05 8.63
N MET A 150 4.93 11.64 7.87
CA MET A 150 5.09 11.06 6.53
C MET A 150 5.09 12.14 5.43
N GLY A 151 4.88 13.40 5.76
CA GLY A 151 4.77 14.49 4.80
C GLY A 151 3.52 14.39 3.90
N TRP A 152 2.52 13.64 4.30
CA TRP A 152 1.24 13.57 3.60
C TRP A 152 0.47 14.86 3.85
N ARG A 153 0.19 15.58 2.77
CA ARG A 153 -0.45 16.89 2.86
C ARG A 153 -1.96 16.76 2.88
N ASP A 154 -2.60 17.58 3.70
CA ASP A 154 -4.02 17.90 3.52
C ASP A 154 -4.19 18.61 2.17
N ARG A 155 -5.31 18.36 1.47
CA ARG A 155 -5.64 19.02 0.21
C ARG A 155 -5.85 20.53 0.33
N ASN A 156 -6.04 21.01 1.55
CA ASN A 156 -6.30 22.40 1.88
C ASN A 156 -5.10 23.11 2.54
N ALA A 157 -3.92 22.50 2.55
CA ALA A 157 -2.69 23.10 3.07
C ALA A 157 -1.84 23.75 1.95
#